data_ee131b57d78e925fc3a5448a4b76cc72
#
_entry.id   ee131b57d78e925fc3a5448a4b76cc72
#
_cell.length_a   1.000
_cell.length_b   1.000
_cell.length_c   1.000
_cell.angle_alpha   90.00
_cell.angle_beta   90.00
_cell.angle_gamma   90.00
#
_symmetry.space_group_name_H-M   'P 1'
#
loop_
_entity.id
_entity.type
_entity.pdbx_description
1 polymer ?
#
loop_
_entity_poly.entity_id
_entity_poly.type
_entity_poly.pdbx_seq_one_letter_code
_entity_poly.pdbx_strand_id
1 'polypeptide(L)'
;MPVPRARPRLEAMTSPDGSTAEVGADHRSPPKQAGSRHRKESTKPQWLRYGLLGAAVFALLAVVYAIDLVASSGAVPRGVVVAGVDLGGRDIDDAEALLRARISERIEKPLAFEAGDVTGDITVSADVLDVDWAQTLDRVGSQPLDPFTRIASLFTDRHVQIASTVDEAALSAQVEGLRPVTDRAPVEGGVRFDGAQPIPVLPVAGQALDAAGAREALVADWADATPIELPVDVADVEVDDEAVQDAVDKIAEPAVAADVVFTGRDGKVATLKPDQVGAVLTFTPNDSGGLTPQYNRDAAAALLAPQLAVTEVRPRDAAISVTSGAPVVTPAVVGDMVAWQKTLDGLPGLMSAPNARTAAAVYEPAQPALTTEAVNGLGIREVIAEYTTGGFEPASGVNIRKVAEVVNGAIVRPGDTFSLNGFTGPRGIEQGYVESGIIDHGRPAKAVGGGISQFATTLYNATYFAGLEDVTHTEHSYYISRYPEAREATVFEGAIDLAFRNNTQNGIYIEAIGSSSDVTVRIWGTKAVDVQSVTGDRYADTAPDTITLPEGGDCVASRGAPGFTTSNTRIITDHITGAEVYRHTRTVKYDPVPIVKCV
;
A
#
# COMPACT_ATOMS: atom_id res chain seq x y z
N MET A 1 24.05 -25.02 -14.27
CA MET A 1 25.33 -25.77 -14.36
C MET A 1 26.12 -25.51 -13.10
N PRO A 2 26.89 -26.45 -12.62
CA PRO A 2 26.53 -27.14 -11.37
C PRO A 2 27.44 -26.84 -10.18
N VAL A 3 26.94 -27.10 -9.01
CA VAL A 3 27.43 -27.59 -7.72
C VAL A 3 28.87 -28.18 -7.75
N PRO A 4 29.71 -28.17 -6.68
CA PRO A 4 29.47 -29.03 -5.52
C PRO A 4 29.82 -28.40 -4.14
N ARG A 5 29.04 -28.72 -3.10
CA ARG A 5 29.18 -29.67 -2.00
C ARG A 5 30.62 -29.86 -1.45
N ALA A 6 30.80 -29.56 -0.14
CA ALA A 6 31.55 -30.42 0.80
C ALA A 6 31.14 -30.10 2.26
N ARG A 7 30.61 -31.11 2.95
CA ARG A 7 30.71 -31.28 4.41
C ARG A 7 32.07 -31.97 4.69
N PRO A 8 32.60 -31.87 5.92
CA PRO A 8 32.85 -33.03 6.73
C PRO A 8 32.33 -32.84 8.17
N ARG A 9 31.63 -33.79 8.70
CA ARG A 9 31.94 -35.07 9.36
C ARG A 9 32.61 -34.93 10.73
N LEU A 10 31.84 -35.36 11.70
CA LEU A 10 32.17 -35.85 13.03
C LEU A 10 33.55 -36.52 13.13
N GLU A 11 34.21 -36.30 14.26
CA GLU A 11 34.96 -37.37 14.93
C GLU A 11 34.82 -37.29 16.45
N ALA A 12 34.41 -38.41 16.97
CA ALA A 12 34.41 -38.82 18.37
C ALA A 12 35.82 -39.31 18.76
N MET A 13 36.21 -39.08 20.00
CA MET A 13 37.22 -39.87 20.70
C MET A 13 36.95 -39.74 22.20
N THR A 14 36.35 -40.76 22.84
CA THR A 14 36.96 -41.94 23.46
C THR A 14 37.79 -41.64 24.70
N SER A 15 37.30 -42.22 25.81
CA SER A 15 38.03 -42.51 27.05
C SER A 15 39.29 -43.35 26.81
N PRO A 16 40.17 -43.40 27.77
CA PRO A 16 40.43 -44.66 28.45
C PRO A 16 40.52 -44.48 29.97
N ASP A 17 39.95 -45.39 30.77
CA ASP A 17 40.40 -46.75 31.06
C ASP A 17 41.71 -46.85 31.83
N GLY A 18 41.63 -47.60 32.86
CA GLY A 18 42.64 -48.52 33.37
C GLY A 18 43.05 -48.24 34.80
N SER A 19 43.00 -49.06 35.67
CA SER A 19 43.34 -50.47 35.79
C SER A 19 43.59 -50.73 37.28
N THR A 20 42.86 -51.67 37.84
CA THR A 20 43.37 -52.97 38.30
C THR A 20 44.64 -53.02 39.18
N ALA A 21 44.54 -53.65 40.25
CA ALA A 21 45.20 -54.85 40.71
C ALA A 21 45.09 -54.89 42.23
N GLU A 22 44.40 -55.84 42.84
CA GLU A 22 44.72 -57.24 43.08
C GLU A 22 45.90 -57.46 43.99
N VAL A 23 45.60 -58.36 44.94
CA VAL A 23 46.46 -59.38 45.62
C VAL A 23 47.22 -58.88 46.83
N GLY A 24 47.05 -59.45 47.96
CA GLY A 24 47.33 -60.78 48.38
C GLY A 24 47.06 -61.06 49.82
N ALA A 25 46.58 -62.25 49.98
CA ALA A 25 46.49 -62.98 51.21
C ALA A 25 47.85 -63.15 51.92
N ASP A 26 47.85 -63.17 53.18
CA ASP A 26 48.42 -64.40 53.81
C ASP A 26 48.12 -64.52 55.33
N HIS A 27 47.65 -65.67 55.63
CA HIS A 27 47.68 -66.42 56.85
C HIS A 27 48.57 -65.97 58.03
N ARG A 28 48.03 -66.03 59.22
CA ARG A 28 48.48 -67.03 60.28
C ARG A 28 47.69 -66.86 61.55
N SER A 29 47.05 -67.95 61.91
CA SER A 29 46.65 -68.28 63.29
C SER A 29 47.79 -69.04 63.98
N PRO A 30 47.67 -69.45 65.19
CA PRO A 30 47.38 -68.84 66.50
C PRO A 30 48.61 -69.02 67.45
N PRO A 31 48.52 -68.79 68.72
CA PRO A 31 48.28 -69.89 69.62
C PRO A 31 47.40 -69.59 70.85
N LYS A 32 46.91 -70.70 71.38
CA LYS A 32 46.18 -70.90 72.62
C LYS A 32 47.05 -70.64 73.85
N GLN A 33 46.45 -70.24 74.91
CA GLN A 33 46.44 -70.77 76.28
C GLN A 33 45.84 -69.72 77.21
N ALA A 34 45.15 -69.97 78.12
CA ALA A 34 44.72 -70.93 79.09
C ALA A 34 44.05 -70.17 80.26
N GLY A 35 42.94 -70.46 80.55
CA GLY A 35 42.24 -70.75 81.78
C GLY A 35 42.42 -69.82 82.99
N SER A 36 41.34 -69.31 83.42
CA SER A 36 40.97 -69.42 84.85
C SER A 36 39.46 -69.21 85.03
N ARG A 37 38.95 -70.13 85.77
CA ARG A 37 37.57 -70.13 86.26
C ARG A 37 37.38 -69.03 87.28
N HIS A 38 36.30 -68.24 87.17
CA HIS A 38 35.53 -67.79 88.37
C HIS A 38 34.08 -67.40 88.00
N ARG A 39 33.23 -68.15 88.64
CA ARG A 39 31.98 -67.84 89.30
C ARG A 39 30.89 -67.02 88.59
N LYS A 40 29.81 -67.72 88.25
CA LYS A 40 28.51 -67.18 87.87
C LYS A 40 27.96 -66.25 88.95
N GLU A 41 27.72 -65.02 88.62
CA GLU A 41 26.65 -64.21 89.19
C GLU A 41 25.64 -63.91 88.09
N SER A 42 24.38 -64.26 88.31
CA SER A 42 23.24 -64.08 87.45
C SER A 42 22.77 -62.64 87.52
N THR A 43 23.21 -61.82 86.58
CA THR A 43 22.55 -60.52 86.30
C THR A 43 21.52 -60.73 85.21
N LYS A 44 20.24 -60.49 85.51
CA LYS A 44 19.14 -60.50 84.55
C LYS A 44 19.47 -59.54 83.38
N PRO A 45 19.33 -59.95 82.11
CA PRO A 45 19.81 -59.14 80.97
C PRO A 45 19.01 -57.87 80.84
N GLN A 46 19.70 -56.71 80.84
CA GLN A 46 19.11 -55.34 80.64
C GLN A 46 18.34 -55.22 79.35
N TRP A 47 18.60 -56.01 78.33
CA TRP A 47 17.89 -55.97 77.05
C TRP A 47 16.38 -56.31 77.19
N LEU A 48 15.97 -57.14 78.20
CA LEU A 48 14.56 -57.42 78.49
C LEU A 48 13.81 -56.18 79.00
N ARG A 49 14.49 -55.31 79.77
CA ARG A 49 13.92 -54.03 80.23
C ARG A 49 13.79 -53.02 79.10
N TYR A 50 14.78 -52.96 78.19
CA TYR A 50 14.70 -52.09 77.00
C TYR A 50 13.70 -52.65 75.98
N GLY A 51 13.60 -53.93 75.80
CA GLY A 51 12.59 -54.57 74.97
C GLY A 51 11.15 -54.32 75.46
N LEU A 52 10.93 -54.42 76.83
CA LEU A 52 9.62 -54.11 77.41
C LEU A 52 9.28 -52.62 77.34
N LEU A 53 10.26 -51.74 77.51
CA LEU A 53 10.11 -50.27 77.25
C LEU A 53 9.82 -49.98 75.80
N GLY A 54 10.54 -50.61 74.87
CA GLY A 54 10.30 -50.48 73.42
C GLY A 54 8.91 -50.99 73.01
N ALA A 55 8.48 -52.15 73.59
CA ALA A 55 7.14 -52.67 73.34
C ALA A 55 6.04 -51.80 73.97
N ALA A 56 6.28 -51.17 75.12
CA ALA A 56 5.33 -50.24 75.73
C ALA A 56 5.22 -48.92 74.94
N VAL A 57 6.35 -48.39 74.45
CA VAL A 57 6.36 -47.23 73.58
C VAL A 57 5.66 -47.58 72.26
N PHE A 58 5.95 -48.73 71.67
CA PHE A 58 5.27 -49.16 70.44
C PHE A 58 3.76 -49.36 70.63
N ALA A 59 3.35 -49.94 71.73
CA ALA A 59 1.94 -50.09 72.07
C ALA A 59 1.25 -48.75 72.31
N LEU A 60 1.94 -47.80 73.00
CA LEU A 60 1.43 -46.46 73.16
C LEU A 60 1.29 -45.74 71.81
N LEU A 61 2.29 -45.82 70.93
CA LEU A 61 2.23 -45.25 69.59
C LEU A 61 1.14 -45.91 68.75
N ALA A 62 0.94 -47.23 68.86
CA ALA A 62 -0.15 -47.92 68.17
C ALA A 62 -1.54 -47.50 68.68
N VAL A 63 -1.68 -47.24 69.98
CA VAL A 63 -2.93 -46.73 70.57
C VAL A 63 -3.17 -45.27 70.12
N VAL A 64 -2.15 -44.43 70.15
CA VAL A 64 -2.25 -43.07 69.68
C VAL A 64 -2.62 -43.06 68.19
N TYR A 65 -1.98 -43.90 67.40
CA TYR A 65 -2.29 -44.02 65.96
C TYR A 65 -3.73 -44.58 65.76
N ALA A 66 -4.19 -45.56 66.54
CA ALA A 66 -5.57 -46.04 66.43
C ALA A 66 -6.61 -44.96 66.82
N ILE A 67 -6.31 -44.17 67.88
CA ILE A 67 -7.15 -43.03 68.26
C ILE A 67 -7.18 -42.01 67.15
N ASP A 68 -6.01 -41.69 66.52
CA ASP A 68 -5.91 -40.76 65.41
C ASP A 68 -6.67 -41.27 64.18
N LEU A 69 -6.61 -42.57 63.89
CA LEU A 69 -7.39 -43.19 62.81
C LEU A 69 -8.90 -43.03 63.02
N VAL A 70 -9.38 -43.25 64.24
CA VAL A 70 -10.82 -43.11 64.54
C VAL A 70 -11.25 -41.67 64.61
N ALA A 71 -10.45 -40.78 65.23
CA ALA A 71 -10.76 -39.36 65.38
C ALA A 71 -10.71 -38.56 64.04
N SER A 72 -9.94 -39.06 63.07
CA SER A 72 -9.82 -38.40 61.74
C SER A 72 -10.57 -39.14 60.63
N SER A 73 -11.41 -40.14 61.00
CA SER A 73 -12.24 -40.85 60.02
C SER A 73 -13.35 -39.92 59.51
N GLY A 74 -13.45 -39.75 58.21
CA GLY A 74 -14.39 -38.78 57.56
C GLY A 74 -13.88 -37.37 57.46
N ALA A 75 -12.67 -37.07 58.01
CA ALA A 75 -12.06 -35.71 57.85
C ALA A 75 -11.16 -35.61 56.60
N VAL A 76 -11.04 -34.43 56.09
CA VAL A 76 -10.07 -34.03 55.03
C VAL A 76 -8.65 -34.36 55.51
N PRO A 77 -7.76 -34.90 54.67
CA PRO A 77 -6.36 -35.10 55.02
C PRO A 77 -5.71 -33.83 55.54
N ARG A 78 -4.92 -33.98 56.62
CA ARG A 78 -4.19 -32.81 57.17
C ARG A 78 -3.25 -32.21 56.15
N GLY A 79 -3.07 -30.90 56.23
CA GLY A 79 -2.22 -30.15 55.30
C GLY A 79 -2.80 -29.99 53.90
N VAL A 80 -4.08 -30.31 53.66
CA VAL A 80 -4.72 -30.08 52.37
C VAL A 80 -5.18 -28.62 52.27
N VAL A 81 -4.65 -27.94 51.27
CA VAL A 81 -5.02 -26.57 50.90
C VAL A 81 -5.64 -26.61 49.51
N VAL A 82 -6.84 -26.03 49.35
CA VAL A 82 -7.56 -25.92 48.10
C VAL A 82 -7.86 -24.44 47.85
N ALA A 83 -7.48 -23.88 46.71
CA ALA A 83 -7.65 -22.48 46.39
C ALA A 83 -7.20 -21.53 47.50
N GLY A 84 -6.06 -21.80 48.12
CA GLY A 84 -5.53 -21.03 49.25
C GLY A 84 -6.30 -21.17 50.55
N VAL A 85 -7.27 -22.08 50.63
CA VAL A 85 -8.05 -22.38 51.85
C VAL A 85 -7.54 -23.65 52.51
N ASP A 86 -7.12 -23.56 53.77
CA ASP A 86 -6.73 -24.73 54.56
C ASP A 86 -7.99 -25.53 54.98
N LEU A 87 -8.13 -26.70 54.40
CA LEU A 87 -9.23 -27.63 54.68
C LEU A 87 -8.78 -28.77 55.58
N GLY A 88 -7.49 -28.85 55.91
CA GLY A 88 -6.87 -29.98 56.60
C GLY A 88 -7.49 -30.28 57.97
N GLY A 89 -7.87 -31.54 58.19
CA GLY A 89 -8.41 -32.03 59.44
C GLY A 89 -9.85 -31.64 59.78
N ARG A 90 -10.55 -30.94 58.89
CA ARG A 90 -11.96 -30.57 59.02
C ARG A 90 -12.84 -31.75 58.62
N ASP A 91 -14.06 -31.79 59.13
CA ASP A 91 -15.09 -32.66 58.57
C ASP A 91 -15.34 -32.27 57.09
N ILE A 92 -15.68 -33.28 56.26
CA ILE A 92 -15.79 -33.06 54.83
C ILE A 92 -16.89 -32.07 54.48
N ASP A 93 -18.02 -32.09 55.20
CA ASP A 93 -19.15 -31.18 54.99
C ASP A 93 -18.80 -29.75 55.40
N ASP A 94 -18.07 -29.57 56.51
CA ASP A 94 -17.56 -28.28 57.00
C ASP A 94 -16.49 -27.71 56.05
N ALA A 95 -15.64 -28.58 55.51
CA ALA A 95 -14.62 -28.20 54.52
C ALA A 95 -15.26 -27.76 53.22
N GLU A 96 -16.29 -28.47 52.73
CA GLU A 96 -17.05 -28.10 51.55
C GLU A 96 -17.78 -26.77 51.77
N ALA A 97 -18.44 -26.57 52.92
CA ALA A 97 -19.15 -25.31 53.21
C ALA A 97 -18.20 -24.11 53.25
N LEU A 98 -17.01 -24.27 53.87
CA LEU A 98 -15.98 -23.25 53.94
C LEU A 98 -15.44 -22.90 52.54
N LEU A 99 -15.14 -23.92 51.73
CA LEU A 99 -14.63 -23.73 50.37
C LEU A 99 -15.67 -23.07 49.48
N ARG A 100 -16.96 -23.49 49.58
CA ARG A 100 -18.07 -22.85 48.85
C ARG A 100 -18.20 -21.39 49.19
N ALA A 101 -18.20 -21.01 50.48
CA ALA A 101 -18.29 -19.64 50.91
C ALA A 101 -17.12 -18.79 50.35
N ARG A 102 -15.92 -19.36 50.34
CA ARG A 102 -14.74 -18.65 49.84
C ARG A 102 -14.76 -18.44 48.32
N ILE A 103 -15.17 -19.47 47.59
CA ILE A 103 -15.23 -19.42 46.12
C ILE A 103 -16.39 -18.55 45.66
N SER A 104 -17.57 -18.58 46.31
CA SER A 104 -18.68 -17.68 45.96
C SER A 104 -18.29 -16.21 46.09
N GLU A 105 -17.55 -15.83 47.13
CA GLU A 105 -17.02 -14.48 47.29
C GLU A 105 -16.08 -14.08 46.14
N ARG A 106 -15.42 -15.07 45.54
CA ARG A 106 -14.41 -14.85 44.52
C ARG A 106 -14.98 -14.78 43.10
N ILE A 107 -15.95 -15.61 42.77
CA ILE A 107 -16.63 -15.61 41.45
C ILE A 107 -17.31 -14.27 41.17
N GLU A 108 -17.72 -13.54 42.23
CA GLU A 108 -18.36 -12.22 42.06
C GLU A 108 -17.36 -11.09 41.71
N LYS A 109 -16.05 -11.34 41.73
CA LYS A 109 -15.01 -10.35 41.50
C LYS A 109 -14.30 -10.58 40.17
N PRO A 110 -13.91 -9.51 39.45
CA PRO A 110 -13.04 -9.66 38.30
C PRO A 110 -11.73 -10.35 38.66
N LEU A 111 -11.26 -11.23 37.80
CA LEU A 111 -9.99 -11.94 37.92
C LEU A 111 -8.89 -11.07 37.27
N ALA A 112 -7.89 -10.69 38.06
CA ALA A 112 -6.74 -9.99 37.51
C ALA A 112 -5.90 -10.96 36.68
N PHE A 113 -5.41 -10.48 35.53
CA PHE A 113 -4.50 -11.23 34.67
C PHE A 113 -3.27 -10.40 34.28
N GLU A 114 -2.22 -11.11 33.92
CA GLU A 114 -1.00 -10.59 33.30
C GLU A 114 -0.77 -11.34 31.98
N ALA A 115 -0.72 -10.58 30.87
CA ALA A 115 -0.46 -11.11 29.52
C ALA A 115 0.78 -10.39 28.96
N GLY A 116 1.95 -10.98 29.14
CA GLY A 116 3.21 -10.32 28.86
C GLY A 116 3.39 -9.05 29.72
N ASP A 117 3.43 -7.88 29.10
CA ASP A 117 3.50 -6.60 29.80
C ASP A 117 2.13 -5.90 29.99
N VAL A 118 1.06 -6.55 29.57
CA VAL A 118 -0.31 -6.06 29.72
C VAL A 118 -0.96 -6.64 30.95
N THR A 119 -1.47 -5.78 31.83
CA THR A 119 -2.26 -6.19 33.00
C THR A 119 -3.71 -5.76 32.81
N GLY A 120 -4.64 -6.58 33.29
CA GLY A 120 -6.06 -6.29 33.18
C GLY A 120 -6.91 -7.17 34.07
N ASP A 121 -8.22 -7.04 33.91
CA ASP A 121 -9.21 -7.83 34.63
C ASP A 121 -10.14 -8.54 33.65
N ILE A 122 -10.48 -9.79 33.93
CA ILE A 122 -11.50 -10.56 33.21
C ILE A 122 -12.62 -10.97 34.17
N THR A 123 -13.85 -10.79 33.76
CA THR A 123 -15.01 -11.28 34.50
C THR A 123 -15.50 -12.56 33.85
N VAL A 124 -15.36 -13.68 34.58
CA VAL A 124 -15.86 -14.97 34.13
C VAL A 124 -17.09 -15.31 34.96
N SER A 125 -18.23 -15.52 34.33
CA SER A 125 -19.47 -15.87 35.01
C SER A 125 -19.49 -17.37 35.38
N ALA A 126 -20.25 -17.75 36.41
CA ALA A 126 -20.44 -19.14 36.83
C ALA A 126 -21.03 -20.01 35.71
N ASP A 127 -21.71 -19.45 34.73
CA ASP A 127 -22.24 -20.17 33.56
C ASP A 127 -21.10 -20.65 32.62
N VAL A 128 -19.94 -19.97 32.66
CA VAL A 128 -18.78 -20.24 31.80
C VAL A 128 -17.77 -21.14 32.53
N LEU A 129 -17.52 -20.87 33.81
CA LEU A 129 -16.52 -21.56 34.61
C LEU A 129 -16.99 -21.66 36.05
N ASP A 130 -17.26 -22.89 36.51
CA ASP A 130 -17.72 -23.18 37.88
C ASP A 130 -16.97 -24.38 38.45
N VAL A 131 -17.14 -24.63 39.75
CA VAL A 131 -16.50 -25.75 40.45
C VAL A 131 -17.27 -27.04 40.21
N ASP A 132 -16.59 -28.10 39.78
CA ASP A 132 -17.06 -29.47 39.92
C ASP A 132 -16.80 -29.94 41.38
N TRP A 133 -17.81 -29.73 42.21
CA TRP A 133 -17.72 -30.07 43.65
C TRP A 133 -17.45 -31.54 43.90
N ALA A 134 -18.08 -32.44 43.13
CA ALA A 134 -17.92 -33.87 43.29
C ALA A 134 -16.48 -34.30 42.97
N GLN A 135 -15.94 -33.81 41.85
CA GLN A 135 -14.58 -34.13 41.42
C GLN A 135 -13.52 -33.43 42.31
N THR A 136 -13.80 -32.19 42.78
CA THR A 136 -12.90 -31.44 43.66
C THR A 136 -12.74 -32.19 44.99
N LEU A 137 -13.84 -32.63 45.62
CA LEU A 137 -13.81 -33.39 46.86
C LEU A 137 -13.16 -34.76 46.69
N ASP A 138 -13.35 -35.43 45.55
CA ASP A 138 -12.65 -36.68 45.22
C ASP A 138 -11.11 -36.47 45.14
N ARG A 139 -10.65 -35.37 44.55
CA ARG A 139 -9.21 -35.01 44.52
C ARG A 139 -8.63 -34.71 45.89
N VAL A 140 -9.40 -34.14 46.80
CA VAL A 140 -9.01 -33.94 48.20
C VAL A 140 -8.67 -35.26 48.85
N GLY A 141 -9.47 -36.29 48.58
CA GLY A 141 -9.25 -37.67 49.02
C GLY A 141 -9.51 -37.87 50.51
N SER A 142 -9.22 -39.07 50.97
CA SER A 142 -9.35 -39.47 52.38
C SER A 142 -8.01 -39.53 53.10
N GLN A 143 -8.04 -39.48 54.44
CA GLN A 143 -6.83 -39.60 55.28
C GLN A 143 -6.01 -40.82 54.91
N PRO A 144 -4.70 -40.73 54.68
CA PRO A 144 -3.85 -41.84 54.34
C PRO A 144 -3.77 -42.80 55.51
N LEU A 145 -3.71 -44.09 55.21
CA LEU A 145 -3.55 -45.12 56.23
C LEU A 145 -2.10 -45.33 56.70
N ASP A 146 -1.14 -44.79 55.93
CA ASP A 146 0.27 -44.93 56.30
C ASP A 146 0.66 -43.97 57.44
N PRO A 147 1.23 -44.44 58.52
CA PRO A 147 1.56 -43.63 59.69
C PRO A 147 2.64 -42.57 59.41
N PHE A 148 3.56 -42.85 58.48
CA PHE A 148 4.62 -41.87 58.12
C PHE A 148 4.05 -40.70 57.34
N THR A 149 3.19 -40.96 56.38
CA THR A 149 2.48 -39.94 55.62
C THR A 149 1.58 -39.08 56.51
N ARG A 150 0.92 -39.68 57.49
CA ARG A 150 0.11 -38.97 58.51
C ARG A 150 0.92 -38.04 59.38
N ILE A 151 2.13 -38.46 59.80
CA ILE A 151 3.02 -37.60 60.57
C ILE A 151 3.59 -36.49 59.69
N ALA A 152 3.97 -36.79 58.44
CA ALA A 152 4.49 -35.81 57.50
C ALA A 152 3.45 -34.71 57.18
N SER A 153 2.16 -35.10 57.07
CA SER A 153 1.06 -34.14 56.79
C SER A 153 0.80 -33.10 57.90
N LEU A 154 1.43 -33.25 59.06
CA LEU A 154 1.42 -32.24 60.15
C LEU A 154 2.40 -31.07 59.85
N PHE A 155 3.33 -31.25 58.90
CA PHE A 155 4.43 -30.33 58.64
C PHE A 155 4.55 -29.93 57.14
N THR A 156 3.70 -30.53 56.29
CA THR A 156 3.73 -30.27 54.85
C THR A 156 2.33 -30.00 54.32
N ASP A 157 2.21 -28.95 53.56
CA ASP A 157 0.97 -28.63 52.85
C ASP A 157 0.91 -29.38 51.52
N ARG A 158 -0.29 -29.83 51.17
CA ARG A 158 -0.64 -30.44 49.90
C ARG A 158 -1.64 -29.54 49.18
N HIS A 159 -1.18 -28.82 48.17
CA HIS A 159 -2.06 -28.01 47.33
C HIS A 159 -2.84 -28.93 46.38
N VAL A 160 -4.16 -28.80 46.39
CA VAL A 160 -5.07 -29.54 45.51
C VAL A 160 -5.80 -28.52 44.65
N GLN A 161 -5.67 -28.66 43.34
CA GLN A 161 -6.37 -27.81 42.39
C GLN A 161 -7.87 -28.13 42.36
N ILE A 162 -8.69 -27.13 42.22
CA ILE A 162 -10.13 -27.25 41.99
C ILE A 162 -10.35 -27.99 40.67
N ALA A 163 -11.35 -28.89 40.63
CA ALA A 163 -11.90 -29.40 39.40
C ALA A 163 -12.95 -28.39 38.90
N SER A 164 -12.86 -27.99 37.67
CA SER A 164 -13.78 -26.99 37.07
C SER A 164 -14.69 -27.62 36.02
N THR A 165 -15.94 -27.19 35.99
CA THR A 165 -16.83 -27.36 34.84
C THR A 165 -16.68 -26.16 33.93
N VAL A 166 -16.54 -26.39 32.63
CA VAL A 166 -16.21 -25.34 31.66
C VAL A 166 -17.18 -25.38 30.48
N ASP A 167 -17.78 -24.26 30.15
CA ASP A 167 -18.33 -24.06 28.83
C ASP A 167 -17.21 -23.60 27.89
N GLU A 168 -16.64 -24.51 27.14
CA GLU A 168 -15.49 -24.30 26.26
C GLU A 168 -15.76 -23.23 25.19
N ALA A 169 -16.99 -23.16 24.68
CA ALA A 169 -17.34 -22.19 23.64
C ALA A 169 -17.43 -20.77 24.21
N ALA A 170 -18.07 -20.62 25.36
CA ALA A 170 -18.23 -19.35 26.05
C ALA A 170 -16.87 -18.83 26.59
N LEU A 171 -16.05 -19.72 27.21
CA LEU A 171 -14.73 -19.33 27.67
C LEU A 171 -13.82 -18.93 26.50
N SER A 172 -13.86 -19.67 25.39
CA SER A 172 -13.09 -19.29 24.19
C SER A 172 -13.50 -17.91 23.67
N ALA A 173 -14.79 -17.60 23.64
CA ALA A 173 -15.27 -16.29 23.20
C ALA A 173 -14.81 -15.16 24.15
N GLN A 174 -14.75 -15.42 25.47
CA GLN A 174 -14.26 -14.44 26.43
C GLN A 174 -12.75 -14.21 26.28
N VAL A 175 -11.96 -15.25 26.08
CA VAL A 175 -10.51 -15.16 25.87
C VAL A 175 -10.21 -14.43 24.54
N GLU A 176 -10.92 -14.76 23.45
CA GLU A 176 -10.79 -14.03 22.19
C GLU A 176 -11.17 -12.54 22.34
N GLY A 177 -12.10 -12.22 23.26
CA GLY A 177 -12.46 -10.86 23.62
C GLY A 177 -11.34 -10.06 24.28
N LEU A 178 -10.28 -10.69 24.75
CA LEU A 178 -9.10 -10.01 25.33
C LEU A 178 -8.11 -9.50 24.28
N ARG A 179 -8.11 -10.08 23.07
CA ARG A 179 -7.15 -9.72 22.01
C ARG A 179 -7.05 -8.23 21.71
N PRO A 180 -8.13 -7.43 21.68
CA PRO A 180 -8.01 -5.99 21.44
C PRO A 180 -7.17 -5.22 22.47
N VAL A 181 -6.98 -5.79 23.66
CA VAL A 181 -6.17 -5.17 24.73
C VAL A 181 -4.83 -5.87 24.93
N THR A 182 -4.72 -7.16 24.60
CA THR A 182 -3.49 -7.93 24.77
C THR A 182 -2.61 -7.95 23.53
N ASP A 183 -3.22 -7.90 22.32
CA ASP A 183 -2.48 -8.02 21.07
C ASP A 183 -2.01 -6.65 20.57
N ARG A 184 -0.78 -6.60 20.13
CA ARG A 184 -0.21 -5.44 19.44
C ARG A 184 0.73 -5.88 18.33
N ALA A 185 0.70 -5.17 17.20
CA ALA A 185 1.66 -5.37 16.12
C ALA A 185 3.06 -4.86 16.55
N PRO A 186 4.14 -5.49 16.08
CA PRO A 186 5.48 -4.97 16.28
C PRO A 186 5.64 -3.60 15.60
N VAL A 187 6.38 -2.71 16.24
CA VAL A 187 6.80 -1.43 15.68
C VAL A 187 8.30 -1.49 15.54
N GLU A 188 8.78 -1.48 14.29
CA GLU A 188 10.20 -1.46 14.01
C GLU A 188 10.86 -0.15 14.45
N GLY A 189 12.09 -0.27 14.91
CA GLY A 189 12.91 0.89 15.20
C GLY A 189 13.17 1.71 13.95
N GLY A 190 13.25 3.04 14.08
CA GLY A 190 13.42 3.91 12.92
C GLY A 190 13.83 5.34 13.29
N VAL A 191 14.02 6.17 12.27
CA VAL A 191 14.29 7.61 12.45
C VAL A 191 13.33 8.39 11.55
N ARG A 192 12.67 9.37 12.14
CA ARG A 192 11.87 10.38 11.42
C ARG A 192 12.43 11.77 11.68
N PHE A 193 12.04 12.74 10.87
CA PHE A 193 12.46 14.12 11.03
C PHE A 193 11.25 15.01 11.39
N ASP A 194 11.47 15.94 12.31
CA ASP A 194 10.57 17.04 12.59
C ASP A 194 11.33 18.35 12.34
N GLY A 195 11.14 18.92 11.13
CA GLY A 195 12.00 19.98 10.64
C GLY A 195 13.47 19.54 10.57
N ALA A 196 14.34 20.27 11.28
CA ALA A 196 15.77 19.98 11.37
C ALA A 196 16.15 19.02 12.53
N GLN A 197 15.17 18.41 13.19
CA GLN A 197 15.43 17.54 14.34
C GLN A 197 15.17 16.08 13.97
N PRO A 198 16.16 15.20 14.02
CA PRO A 198 15.93 13.76 13.91
C PRO A 198 15.28 13.25 15.20
N ILE A 199 14.22 12.48 15.07
CA ILE A 199 13.45 11.89 16.16
C ILE A 199 13.58 10.38 16.07
N PRO A 200 14.18 9.70 17.08
CA PRO A 200 14.20 8.25 17.12
C PRO A 200 12.77 7.70 17.29
N VAL A 201 12.45 6.67 16.55
CA VAL A 201 11.27 5.82 16.74
C VAL A 201 11.76 4.55 17.42
N LEU A 202 11.47 4.43 18.72
CA LEU A 202 11.90 3.27 19.49
C LEU A 202 11.12 2.02 19.06
N PRO A 203 11.77 0.88 18.96
CA PRO A 203 11.09 -0.37 18.62
C PRO A 203 10.18 -0.83 19.74
N VAL A 204 9.10 -1.49 19.38
CA VAL A 204 8.18 -2.14 20.32
C VAL A 204 7.90 -3.53 19.81
N ALA A 205 8.28 -4.56 20.58
CA ALA A 205 7.97 -5.94 20.22
C ALA A 205 6.47 -6.16 20.08
N GLY A 206 6.08 -6.92 19.08
CA GLY A 206 4.70 -7.37 18.91
C GLY A 206 4.33 -8.39 19.97
N GLN A 207 3.04 -8.51 20.25
CA GLN A 207 2.52 -9.49 21.18
C GLN A 207 1.16 -9.99 20.68
N ALA A 208 0.93 -11.30 20.79
CA ALA A 208 -0.34 -11.92 20.50
C ALA A 208 -0.71 -12.90 21.61
N LEU A 209 -1.94 -12.85 22.10
CA LEU A 209 -2.42 -13.78 23.13
C LEU A 209 -2.45 -15.22 22.59
N ASP A 210 -1.78 -16.15 23.26
CA ASP A 210 -2.01 -17.57 23.06
C ASP A 210 -3.36 -17.96 23.68
N ALA A 211 -4.40 -17.94 22.86
CA ALA A 211 -5.75 -18.19 23.31
C ALA A 211 -5.95 -19.61 23.87
N ALA A 212 -5.16 -20.59 23.43
CA ALA A 212 -5.23 -21.96 23.95
C ALA A 212 -4.61 -22.03 25.33
N GLY A 213 -3.39 -21.54 25.49
CA GLY A 213 -2.71 -21.45 26.76
C GLY A 213 -3.43 -20.57 27.78
N ALA A 214 -4.01 -19.44 27.32
CA ALA A 214 -4.78 -18.54 28.19
C ALA A 214 -6.05 -19.24 28.77
N ARG A 215 -6.75 -20.05 27.96
CA ARG A 215 -7.86 -20.86 28.47
C ARG A 215 -7.40 -21.88 29.50
N GLU A 216 -6.30 -22.58 29.24
CA GLU A 216 -5.73 -23.54 30.15
C GLU A 216 -5.33 -22.88 31.49
N ALA A 217 -4.67 -21.72 31.43
CA ALA A 217 -4.29 -20.94 32.61
C ALA A 217 -5.51 -20.47 33.41
N LEU A 218 -6.53 -19.93 32.72
CA LEU A 218 -7.77 -19.51 33.35
C LEU A 218 -8.45 -20.69 34.09
N VAL A 219 -8.58 -21.86 33.46
CA VAL A 219 -9.20 -23.04 34.09
C VAL A 219 -8.39 -23.56 35.25
N ALA A 220 -7.06 -23.45 35.20
CA ALA A 220 -6.18 -23.94 36.26
C ALA A 220 -6.18 -23.02 37.50
N ASP A 221 -6.16 -21.70 37.27
CA ASP A 221 -5.75 -20.73 38.29
C ASP A 221 -6.87 -19.73 38.69
N TRP A 222 -8.07 -19.79 38.08
CA TRP A 222 -9.14 -18.84 38.34
C TRP A 222 -9.57 -18.72 39.79
N ALA A 223 -9.40 -19.82 40.55
CA ALA A 223 -9.74 -19.87 41.95
C ALA A 223 -8.62 -19.35 42.88
N ASP A 224 -7.43 -19.09 42.37
CA ASP A 224 -6.29 -18.60 43.14
C ASP A 224 -6.30 -17.07 43.36
N ALA A 225 -5.56 -16.59 44.37
CA ALA A 225 -5.58 -15.17 44.76
C ALA A 225 -4.62 -14.28 43.96
N THR A 226 -3.71 -14.86 43.22
CA THR A 226 -2.68 -14.19 42.42
C THR A 226 -3.23 -13.82 41.05
N PRO A 227 -2.70 -12.78 40.40
CA PRO A 227 -3.00 -12.54 38.99
C PRO A 227 -2.72 -13.81 38.16
N ILE A 228 -3.57 -14.07 37.16
CA ILE A 228 -3.43 -15.23 36.28
C ILE A 228 -2.46 -14.84 35.17
N GLU A 229 -1.39 -15.60 34.99
CA GLU A 229 -0.46 -15.41 33.88
C GLU A 229 -1.06 -16.01 32.60
N LEU A 230 -1.39 -15.14 31.64
CA LEU A 230 -1.87 -15.55 30.32
C LEU A 230 -0.69 -15.57 29.35
N PRO A 231 -0.39 -16.73 28.74
CA PRO A 231 0.74 -16.83 27.82
C PRO A 231 0.50 -16.01 26.56
N VAL A 232 1.58 -15.43 26.05
CA VAL A 232 1.60 -14.61 24.84
C VAL A 232 2.73 -15.07 23.93
N ASP A 233 2.48 -14.98 22.62
CA ASP A 233 3.50 -15.12 21.59
C ASP A 233 4.10 -13.72 21.34
N VAL A 234 5.40 -13.58 21.52
CA VAL A 234 6.11 -12.32 21.28
C VAL A 234 6.70 -12.36 19.87
N ALA A 235 6.42 -11.32 19.07
CA ALA A 235 7.06 -11.08 17.78
C ALA A 235 8.18 -10.06 17.99
N ASP A 236 9.41 -10.51 17.84
CA ASP A 236 10.58 -9.66 17.95
C ASP A 236 10.62 -8.63 16.80
N VAL A 237 11.29 -7.52 17.05
CA VAL A 237 11.61 -6.50 16.05
C VAL A 237 12.99 -6.79 15.42
N GLU A 238 13.16 -6.41 14.16
CA GLU A 238 14.44 -6.57 13.48
C GLU A 238 15.43 -5.47 13.84
N VAL A 239 14.94 -4.24 14.08
CA VAL A 239 15.75 -3.06 14.39
C VAL A 239 15.59 -2.71 15.87
N ASP A 240 16.67 -2.86 16.62
CA ASP A 240 16.72 -2.56 18.05
C ASP A 240 17.06 -1.08 18.37
N ASP A 241 17.04 -0.74 19.65
CA ASP A 241 17.35 0.62 20.14
C ASP A 241 18.76 1.07 19.77
N GLU A 242 19.75 0.16 19.78
CA GLU A 242 21.14 0.49 19.46
C GLU A 242 21.29 0.86 17.98
N ALA A 243 20.62 0.13 17.11
CA ALA A 243 20.58 0.41 15.68
C ALA A 243 19.89 1.75 15.35
N VAL A 244 18.83 2.08 16.06
CA VAL A 244 18.16 3.40 15.94
C VAL A 244 19.10 4.52 16.38
N GLN A 245 19.74 4.38 17.55
CA GLN A 245 20.66 5.38 18.07
C GLN A 245 21.87 5.56 17.16
N ASP A 246 22.41 4.46 16.63
CA ASP A 246 23.50 4.49 15.65
C ASP A 246 23.12 5.25 14.37
N ALA A 247 21.90 5.07 13.88
CA ALA A 247 21.40 5.80 12.70
C ALA A 247 21.21 7.29 12.98
N VAL A 248 20.75 7.64 14.19
CA VAL A 248 20.63 9.04 14.64
C VAL A 248 22.01 9.68 14.70
N ASP A 249 22.92 9.12 15.50
CA ASP A 249 24.20 9.75 15.82
C ASP A 249 25.14 9.80 14.61
N LYS A 250 25.17 8.73 13.81
CA LYS A 250 26.16 8.60 12.72
C LYS A 250 25.65 9.15 11.37
N ILE A 251 24.34 9.27 11.19
CA ILE A 251 23.77 9.63 9.89
C ILE A 251 22.81 10.82 9.99
N ALA A 252 21.76 10.74 10.84
CA ALA A 252 20.70 11.73 10.82
C ALA A 252 21.13 13.08 11.42
N GLU A 253 21.78 13.10 12.58
CA GLU A 253 22.34 14.32 13.18
C GLU A 253 23.39 14.98 12.30
N PRO A 254 24.40 14.25 11.75
CA PRO A 254 25.30 14.83 10.78
C PRO A 254 24.58 15.41 9.57
N ALA A 255 23.51 14.78 9.06
CA ALA A 255 22.80 15.26 7.89
C ALA A 255 22.16 16.64 8.09
N VAL A 256 21.57 16.89 9.25
CA VAL A 256 20.91 18.17 9.60
C VAL A 256 21.84 19.21 10.21
N ALA A 257 23.12 18.90 10.44
CA ALA A 257 24.02 19.78 11.20
C ALA A 257 24.27 21.12 10.51
N ALA A 258 24.19 21.21 9.18
CA ALA A 258 24.35 22.45 8.42
C ALA A 258 23.80 22.32 7.00
N ASP A 259 23.65 23.45 6.33
CA ASP A 259 23.25 23.55 4.93
C ASP A 259 24.17 22.72 4.00
N VAL A 260 23.56 22.11 2.96
CA VAL A 260 24.30 21.54 1.81
C VAL A 260 24.12 22.48 0.63
N VAL A 261 25.22 22.96 0.07
CA VAL A 261 25.22 24.03 -0.95
C VAL A 261 25.72 23.52 -2.30
N PHE A 262 24.96 23.76 -3.35
CA PHE A 262 25.37 23.49 -4.72
C PHE A 262 25.60 24.81 -5.45
N THR A 263 26.82 25.01 -5.93
CA THR A 263 27.22 26.23 -6.64
C THR A 263 26.93 26.09 -8.12
N GLY A 264 26.04 26.90 -8.62
CA GLY A 264 25.73 27.05 -10.03
C GLY A 264 26.61 28.10 -10.72
N ARG A 265 26.27 28.44 -11.95
CA ARG A 265 26.89 29.52 -12.73
C ARG A 265 26.58 30.88 -12.13
N ASP A 266 27.36 31.87 -12.50
CA ASP A 266 27.24 33.29 -12.12
C ASP A 266 27.13 33.51 -10.60
N GLY A 267 27.77 32.64 -9.83
CA GLY A 267 27.77 32.71 -8.37
C GLY A 267 26.43 32.42 -7.71
N LYS A 268 25.45 31.88 -8.45
CA LYS A 268 24.18 31.43 -7.91
C LYS A 268 24.37 30.12 -7.15
N VAL A 269 23.60 29.93 -6.08
CA VAL A 269 23.66 28.74 -5.27
C VAL A 269 22.28 28.14 -5.06
N ALA A 270 22.23 26.82 -4.94
CA ALA A 270 21.07 26.10 -4.41
C ALA A 270 21.42 25.49 -3.07
N THR A 271 20.57 25.67 -2.08
CA THR A 271 20.82 25.27 -0.70
C THR A 271 19.73 24.30 -0.26
N LEU A 272 20.15 23.12 0.16
CA LEU A 272 19.33 22.18 0.92
C LEU A 272 19.50 22.50 2.40
N LYS A 273 18.45 22.98 3.04
CA LYS A 273 18.47 23.37 4.43
C LYS A 273 18.22 22.19 5.37
N PRO A 274 18.68 22.24 6.63
CA PRO A 274 18.46 21.20 7.63
C PRO A 274 17.00 20.77 7.80
N ASP A 275 16.06 21.72 7.77
CA ASP A 275 14.61 21.48 7.89
C ASP A 275 13.99 20.78 6.68
N GLN A 276 14.72 20.67 5.58
CA GLN A 276 14.30 19.98 4.34
C GLN A 276 14.88 18.56 4.24
N VAL A 277 15.82 18.21 5.13
CA VAL A 277 16.52 16.91 5.07
C VAL A 277 15.54 15.75 5.18
N GLY A 278 14.50 15.84 6.01
CA GLY A 278 13.51 14.78 6.18
C GLY A 278 12.70 14.43 4.93
N ALA A 279 12.65 15.33 3.92
CA ALA A 279 12.06 15.01 2.62
C ALA A 279 13.03 14.23 1.70
N VAL A 280 14.33 14.25 2.02
CA VAL A 280 15.40 13.71 1.17
C VAL A 280 16.01 12.44 1.76
N LEU A 281 16.13 12.35 3.08
CA LEU A 281 16.72 11.23 3.81
C LEU A 281 15.64 10.47 4.58
N THR A 282 15.54 9.19 4.30
CA THR A 282 14.71 8.23 5.04
C THR A 282 15.52 7.00 5.42
N PHE A 283 14.98 6.15 6.28
CA PHE A 283 15.65 4.95 6.73
C PHE A 283 14.77 3.72 6.49
N THR A 284 15.39 2.60 6.13
CA THR A 284 14.71 1.30 5.99
C THR A 284 15.46 0.24 6.78
N PRO A 285 14.77 -0.70 7.44
CA PRO A 285 15.39 -1.88 8.03
C PRO A 285 16.25 -2.64 7.01
N ASN A 286 17.29 -3.31 7.48
CA ASN A 286 18.13 -4.17 6.66
C ASN A 286 18.33 -5.55 7.31
N ASP A 287 18.73 -6.54 6.54
CA ASP A 287 18.88 -7.94 6.96
C ASP A 287 19.88 -8.17 8.10
N SER A 288 20.65 -7.15 8.51
CA SER A 288 21.60 -7.21 9.62
C SER A 288 21.08 -6.59 10.92
N GLY A 289 19.79 -6.24 10.98
CA GLY A 289 19.17 -5.63 12.15
C GLY A 289 19.44 -4.13 12.29
N GLY A 290 20.00 -3.50 11.27
CA GLY A 290 20.29 -2.07 11.27
C GLY A 290 19.36 -1.25 10.38
N LEU A 291 19.63 0.06 10.29
CA LEU A 291 18.93 1.00 9.43
C LEU A 291 19.82 1.44 8.26
N THR A 292 19.31 1.26 7.04
CA THR A 292 19.99 1.73 5.81
C THR A 292 19.40 3.09 5.39
N PRO A 293 20.24 4.14 5.24
CA PRO A 293 19.78 5.44 4.75
C PRO A 293 19.39 5.38 3.27
N GLN A 294 18.26 5.95 2.92
CA GLN A 294 17.75 6.11 1.56
C GLN A 294 17.73 7.59 1.21
N TYR A 295 18.42 7.95 0.14
CA TYR A 295 18.50 9.35 -0.32
C TYR A 295 17.64 9.54 -1.57
N ASN A 296 16.53 10.28 -1.40
CA ASN A 296 15.62 10.61 -2.49
C ASN A 296 16.17 11.80 -3.30
N ARG A 297 16.89 11.50 -4.37
CA ARG A 297 17.50 12.51 -5.25
C ARG A 297 16.47 13.32 -6.00
N ASP A 298 15.32 12.75 -6.32
CA ASP A 298 14.25 13.48 -7.02
C ASP A 298 13.61 14.53 -6.10
N ALA A 299 13.41 14.20 -4.82
CA ALA A 299 12.97 15.16 -3.83
C ALA A 299 14.00 16.28 -3.61
N ALA A 300 15.29 15.92 -3.53
CA ALA A 300 16.36 16.90 -3.42
C ALA A 300 16.41 17.83 -4.66
N ALA A 301 16.32 17.26 -5.86
CA ALA A 301 16.26 18.03 -7.10
C ALA A 301 15.04 18.96 -7.14
N ALA A 302 13.87 18.51 -6.72
CA ALA A 302 12.66 19.33 -6.67
C ALA A 302 12.80 20.55 -5.74
N LEU A 303 13.52 20.41 -4.64
CA LEU A 303 13.81 21.51 -3.70
C LEU A 303 14.87 22.49 -4.22
N LEU A 304 15.88 21.97 -4.95
CA LEU A 304 17.04 22.73 -5.38
C LEU A 304 16.88 23.37 -6.76
N ALA A 305 16.18 22.71 -7.69
CA ALA A 305 16.06 23.16 -9.07
C ALA A 305 15.49 24.59 -9.23
N PRO A 306 14.44 25.01 -8.49
CA PRO A 306 13.95 26.38 -8.60
C PRO A 306 15.01 27.46 -8.28
N GLN A 307 15.99 27.14 -7.44
CA GLN A 307 17.02 28.06 -6.97
C GLN A 307 18.11 28.31 -8.04
N LEU A 308 18.33 27.34 -8.95
CA LEU A 308 19.29 27.47 -10.08
C LEU A 308 18.61 27.65 -11.43
N ALA A 309 17.28 27.68 -11.51
CA ALA A 309 16.55 27.80 -12.77
C ALA A 309 16.96 29.03 -13.60
N VAL A 310 17.38 30.12 -12.94
CA VAL A 310 17.85 31.35 -13.60
C VAL A 310 19.19 31.15 -14.32
N THR A 311 19.95 30.11 -14.00
CA THR A 311 21.25 29.76 -14.60
C THR A 311 21.12 28.81 -15.79
N GLU A 312 19.92 28.32 -16.04
CA GLU A 312 19.63 27.33 -17.08
C GLU A 312 19.15 27.98 -18.37
N VAL A 313 19.55 27.39 -19.46
CA VAL A 313 18.96 27.65 -20.76
C VAL A 313 18.05 26.50 -21.13
N ARG A 314 16.75 26.76 -21.17
CA ARG A 314 15.78 25.73 -21.55
C ARG A 314 15.86 25.39 -23.02
N PRO A 315 15.78 24.13 -23.42
CA PRO A 315 15.69 23.77 -24.83
C PRO A 315 14.42 24.35 -25.44
N ARG A 316 14.51 24.73 -26.70
CA ARG A 316 13.37 25.20 -27.47
C ARG A 316 13.33 24.48 -28.80
N ASP A 317 12.19 23.89 -29.11
CA ASP A 317 11.95 23.19 -30.36
C ASP A 317 12.06 24.13 -31.59
N ALA A 318 12.49 23.53 -32.69
CA ALA A 318 12.33 24.17 -33.97
C ALA A 318 10.83 24.35 -34.31
N ALA A 319 10.47 25.43 -34.89
CA ALA A 319 9.09 25.74 -35.29
C ALA A 319 9.04 26.13 -36.77
N ILE A 320 7.90 25.85 -37.39
CA ILE A 320 7.57 26.37 -38.73
C ILE A 320 6.56 27.48 -38.54
N SER A 321 6.77 28.56 -39.24
CA SER A 321 5.77 29.63 -39.42
C SER A 321 5.61 29.92 -40.89
N VAL A 322 4.43 30.39 -41.31
CA VAL A 322 4.20 30.83 -42.68
C VAL A 322 4.36 32.33 -42.70
N THR A 323 5.36 32.80 -43.42
CA THR A 323 5.61 34.22 -43.60
C THR A 323 5.68 34.55 -45.09
N SER A 324 4.89 35.51 -45.51
CA SER A 324 4.81 35.94 -46.94
C SER A 324 4.48 34.77 -47.90
N GLY A 325 3.66 33.80 -47.46
CA GLY A 325 3.22 32.67 -48.29
C GLY A 325 4.26 31.57 -48.49
N ALA A 326 5.25 31.48 -47.62
CA ALA A 326 6.25 30.41 -47.59
C ALA A 326 6.53 29.93 -46.17
N PRO A 327 6.83 28.62 -45.96
CA PRO A 327 7.25 28.10 -44.66
C PRO A 327 8.66 28.59 -44.31
N VAL A 328 8.78 29.14 -43.11
CA VAL A 328 10.06 29.60 -42.52
C VAL A 328 10.34 28.80 -41.25
N VAL A 329 11.51 28.19 -41.19
CA VAL A 329 11.93 27.43 -40.01
C VAL A 329 12.63 28.36 -39.01
N THR A 330 12.08 28.47 -37.81
CA THR A 330 12.78 29.04 -36.66
C THR A 330 13.65 27.92 -36.04
N PRO A 331 14.98 28.13 -35.96
CA PRO A 331 15.86 27.08 -35.45
C PRO A 331 15.57 26.68 -34.00
N ALA A 332 15.80 25.41 -33.72
CA ALA A 332 15.83 24.90 -32.38
C ALA A 332 16.98 25.49 -31.55
N VAL A 333 16.79 25.55 -30.25
CA VAL A 333 17.85 25.94 -29.31
C VAL A 333 18.14 24.72 -28.42
N VAL A 334 19.39 24.28 -28.43
CA VAL A 334 19.87 23.29 -27.47
C VAL A 334 19.89 23.98 -26.11
N GLY A 335 19.24 23.38 -25.14
CA GLY A 335 19.27 23.83 -23.76
C GLY A 335 20.60 23.52 -23.08
N ASP A 336 20.78 24.05 -21.89
CA ASP A 336 21.90 23.80 -21.02
C ASP A 336 21.38 23.78 -19.58
N MET A 337 21.10 22.59 -19.06
CA MET A 337 20.31 22.38 -17.84
C MET A 337 21.18 21.73 -16.76
N VAL A 338 20.83 21.95 -15.51
CA VAL A 338 21.46 21.22 -14.40
C VAL A 338 21.08 19.74 -14.47
N ALA A 339 22.08 18.87 -14.59
CA ALA A 339 21.94 17.43 -14.53
C ALA A 339 21.83 17.00 -13.06
N TRP A 340 20.63 17.12 -12.47
CA TRP A 340 20.43 16.93 -11.05
C TRP A 340 20.84 15.54 -10.55
N GLN A 341 20.62 14.48 -11.32
CA GLN A 341 21.03 13.14 -10.92
C GLN A 341 22.56 13.05 -10.72
N LYS A 342 23.35 13.67 -11.65
CA LYS A 342 24.81 13.74 -11.54
C LYS A 342 25.27 14.73 -10.47
N THR A 343 24.60 15.86 -10.34
CA THR A 343 24.90 16.88 -9.32
C THR A 343 24.75 16.30 -7.92
N LEU A 344 23.78 15.40 -7.71
CA LEU A 344 23.44 14.79 -6.42
C LEU A 344 24.13 13.44 -6.16
N ASP A 345 25.02 12.96 -7.05
CA ASP A 345 25.75 11.69 -6.84
C ASP A 345 26.54 11.67 -5.53
N GLY A 346 27.12 12.79 -5.15
CA GLY A 346 27.86 12.97 -3.90
C GLY A 346 27.03 13.37 -2.68
N LEU A 347 25.70 13.46 -2.79
CA LEU A 347 24.84 13.96 -1.73
C LEU A 347 25.01 13.26 -0.37
N PRO A 348 25.10 11.93 -0.28
CA PRO A 348 25.34 11.25 1.00
C PRO A 348 26.61 11.72 1.69
N GLY A 349 27.70 11.85 0.92
CA GLY A 349 28.99 12.35 1.43
C GLY A 349 28.93 13.79 1.88
N LEU A 350 28.20 14.65 1.19
CA LEU A 350 28.03 16.05 1.58
C LEU A 350 27.20 16.18 2.87
N MET A 351 26.17 15.34 3.03
CA MET A 351 25.32 15.36 4.22
C MET A 351 26.03 14.83 5.46
N SER A 352 26.97 13.91 5.30
CA SER A 352 27.78 13.37 6.41
C SER A 352 29.03 14.20 6.73
N ALA A 353 29.46 15.09 5.83
CA ALA A 353 30.69 15.87 6.01
C ALA A 353 30.55 16.94 7.10
N PRO A 354 31.50 17.04 8.05
CA PRO A 354 31.45 18.04 9.10
C PRO A 354 31.68 19.47 8.59
N ASN A 355 32.47 19.67 7.54
CA ASN A 355 32.92 21.00 7.09
C ASN A 355 32.88 21.22 5.57
N ALA A 356 32.79 20.18 4.74
CA ALA A 356 32.86 20.28 3.27
C ALA A 356 31.52 19.94 2.62
N ARG A 357 30.51 20.80 2.82
CA ARG A 357 29.13 20.58 2.36
C ARG A 357 28.79 21.35 1.08
N THR A 358 29.79 21.57 0.24
CA THR A 358 29.61 22.31 -1.02
C THR A 358 30.08 21.49 -2.21
N ALA A 359 29.26 21.45 -3.27
CA ALA A 359 29.60 20.85 -4.56
C ALA A 359 29.22 21.82 -5.69
N ALA A 360 29.83 21.61 -6.86
CA ALA A 360 29.43 22.34 -8.08
C ALA A 360 28.25 21.63 -8.74
N ALA A 361 27.29 22.40 -9.24
CA ALA A 361 26.22 21.87 -10.10
C ALA A 361 26.81 21.48 -11.47
N VAL A 362 26.42 20.30 -11.94
CA VAL A 362 26.82 19.78 -13.26
C VAL A 362 25.80 20.20 -14.28
N TYR A 363 26.24 20.86 -15.36
CA TYR A 363 25.38 21.27 -16.46
C TYR A 363 25.57 20.38 -17.67
N GLU A 364 24.48 20.00 -18.33
CA GLU A 364 24.50 19.19 -19.54
C GLU A 364 23.59 19.77 -20.63
N PRO A 365 23.99 19.59 -21.90
CA PRO A 365 23.14 19.97 -23.02
C PRO A 365 21.79 19.21 -22.98
N ALA A 366 20.68 19.95 -22.99
CA ALA A 366 19.35 19.41 -23.12
C ALA A 366 18.88 19.56 -24.58
N GLN A 367 18.67 18.45 -25.25
CA GLN A 367 18.24 18.46 -26.63
C GLN A 367 16.76 18.89 -26.74
N PRO A 368 16.39 19.72 -27.74
CA PRO A 368 14.99 19.97 -28.06
C PRO A 368 14.34 18.69 -28.56
N ALA A 369 13.02 18.55 -28.35
CA ALA A 369 12.25 17.41 -28.83
C ALA A 369 12.15 17.42 -30.39
N LEU A 370 12.16 18.61 -30.99
CA LEU A 370 12.13 18.77 -32.42
C LEU A 370 13.34 19.64 -32.87
N THR A 371 14.34 19.00 -33.48
CA THR A 371 15.56 19.69 -33.93
C THR A 371 15.33 20.43 -35.27
N THR A 372 16.17 21.39 -35.57
CA THR A 372 16.14 22.10 -36.83
C THR A 372 16.31 21.17 -38.03
N GLU A 373 17.20 20.20 -37.94
CA GLU A 373 17.46 19.20 -38.98
C GLU A 373 16.23 18.32 -39.20
N ALA A 374 15.56 17.90 -38.10
CA ALA A 374 14.35 17.10 -38.18
C ALA A 374 13.22 17.85 -38.88
N VAL A 375 13.03 19.14 -38.55
CA VAL A 375 12.01 19.98 -39.19
C VAL A 375 12.33 20.20 -40.67
N ASN A 376 13.57 20.51 -41.02
CA ASN A 376 13.98 20.66 -42.41
C ASN A 376 13.82 19.36 -43.22
N GLY A 377 14.06 18.21 -42.58
CA GLY A 377 13.87 16.88 -43.16
C GLY A 377 12.40 16.49 -43.39
N LEU A 378 11.43 17.18 -42.77
CA LEU A 378 10.00 16.94 -42.99
C LEU A 378 9.52 17.22 -44.42
N GLY A 379 10.24 18.05 -45.21
CA GLY A 379 9.87 18.31 -46.59
C GLY A 379 8.58 19.14 -46.76
N ILE A 380 8.29 20.02 -45.80
CA ILE A 380 7.14 20.91 -45.84
C ILE A 380 7.49 22.12 -46.73
N ARG A 381 6.88 22.24 -47.92
CA ARG A 381 7.33 23.16 -48.97
C ARG A 381 6.22 24.03 -49.54
N GLU A 382 5.02 23.51 -49.69
CA GLU A 382 3.93 24.10 -50.44
C GLU A 382 2.56 23.77 -49.82
N VAL A 383 1.53 24.55 -50.16
CA VAL A 383 0.14 24.23 -49.81
C VAL A 383 -0.32 23.07 -50.68
N ILE A 384 -0.56 21.92 -50.10
CA ILE A 384 -1.04 20.73 -50.81
C ILE A 384 -2.57 20.65 -50.86
N ALA A 385 -3.25 21.29 -49.90
CA ALA A 385 -4.70 21.50 -49.92
C ALA A 385 -5.10 22.69 -49.05
N GLU A 386 -6.23 23.30 -49.40
CA GLU A 386 -6.85 24.39 -48.65
C GLU A 386 -8.36 24.20 -48.63
N TYR A 387 -9.00 24.55 -47.53
CA TYR A 387 -10.45 24.60 -47.44
C TYR A 387 -10.92 25.75 -46.53
N THR A 388 -12.04 26.39 -46.93
CA THR A 388 -12.61 27.51 -46.20
C THR A 388 -14.09 27.29 -45.97
N THR A 389 -14.55 27.58 -44.76
CA THR A 389 -15.99 27.67 -44.43
C THR A 389 -16.29 28.99 -43.74
N GLY A 390 -17.54 29.46 -43.88
CA GLY A 390 -17.98 30.71 -43.27
C GLY A 390 -19.46 30.68 -42.90
N GLY A 391 -20.04 31.84 -42.66
CA GLY A 391 -21.47 31.99 -42.38
C GLY A 391 -21.88 31.50 -40.99
N PHE A 392 -21.00 31.60 -40.00
CA PHE A 392 -21.26 31.27 -38.63
C PHE A 392 -21.80 32.45 -37.82
N GLU A 393 -22.52 32.15 -36.73
CA GLU A 393 -22.97 33.14 -35.76
C GLU A 393 -21.78 33.78 -35.03
N PRO A 394 -21.85 35.07 -34.60
CA PRO A 394 -20.76 35.76 -33.95
C PRO A 394 -20.17 35.04 -32.73
N ALA A 395 -21.00 34.45 -31.88
CA ALA A 395 -20.54 33.68 -30.71
C ALA A 395 -19.79 32.42 -31.13
N SER A 396 -20.29 31.68 -32.14
CA SER A 396 -19.55 30.55 -32.74
C SER A 396 -18.21 31.00 -33.32
N GLY A 397 -18.15 32.18 -33.92
CA GLY A 397 -16.92 32.75 -34.45
C GLY A 397 -15.83 33.00 -33.40
N VAL A 398 -16.20 33.28 -32.14
CA VAL A 398 -15.23 33.38 -31.03
C VAL A 398 -14.55 32.01 -30.83
N ASN A 399 -15.33 30.96 -30.71
CA ASN A 399 -14.85 29.59 -30.47
C ASN A 399 -14.05 29.06 -31.68
N ILE A 400 -14.51 29.34 -32.90
CA ILE A 400 -13.84 28.94 -34.14
C ILE A 400 -12.46 29.62 -34.29
N ARG A 401 -12.34 30.90 -34.00
CA ARG A 401 -11.04 31.58 -34.00
C ARG A 401 -10.12 31.04 -32.94
N LYS A 402 -10.67 30.76 -31.73
CA LYS A 402 -9.88 30.23 -30.63
C LYS A 402 -9.31 28.85 -30.95
N VAL A 403 -10.11 27.93 -31.48
CA VAL A 403 -9.61 26.61 -31.88
C VAL A 403 -8.65 26.70 -33.08
N ALA A 404 -8.88 27.60 -34.01
CA ALA A 404 -7.97 27.85 -35.13
C ALA A 404 -6.60 28.36 -34.63
N GLU A 405 -6.59 29.29 -33.66
CA GLU A 405 -5.36 29.79 -33.02
C GLU A 405 -4.56 28.63 -32.35
N VAL A 406 -5.24 27.74 -31.64
CA VAL A 406 -4.61 26.60 -30.97
C VAL A 406 -4.04 25.58 -31.95
N VAL A 407 -4.75 25.29 -33.04
CA VAL A 407 -4.34 24.30 -34.06
C VAL A 407 -3.30 24.86 -35.04
N ASN A 408 -3.26 26.19 -35.20
CA ASN A 408 -2.30 26.82 -36.10
C ASN A 408 -0.85 26.53 -35.67
N GLY A 409 -0.05 25.97 -36.57
CA GLY A 409 1.34 25.61 -36.27
C GLY A 409 1.53 24.12 -35.95
N ALA A 410 0.48 23.35 -35.90
CA ALA A 410 0.60 21.92 -35.65
C ALA A 410 1.39 21.21 -36.76
N ILE A 411 2.37 20.37 -36.34
CA ILE A 411 3.18 19.56 -37.25
C ILE A 411 2.79 18.09 -37.01
N VAL A 412 2.45 17.37 -38.09
CA VAL A 412 2.16 15.93 -38.04
C VAL A 412 3.22 15.19 -38.86
N ARG A 413 4.04 14.39 -38.21
CA ARG A 413 5.13 13.64 -38.86
C ARG A 413 4.58 12.50 -39.71
N PRO A 414 5.38 11.94 -40.65
CA PRO A 414 5.02 10.72 -41.34
C PRO A 414 4.62 9.61 -40.39
N GLY A 415 3.44 9.02 -40.57
CA GLY A 415 2.89 7.96 -39.75
C GLY A 415 2.15 8.39 -38.48
N ASP A 416 2.29 9.64 -38.05
CA ASP A 416 1.60 10.16 -36.86
C ASP A 416 0.11 10.41 -37.14
N THR A 417 -0.70 10.29 -36.10
CA THR A 417 -2.14 10.60 -36.10
C THR A 417 -2.37 11.92 -35.36
N PHE A 418 -3.09 12.82 -35.98
CA PHE A 418 -3.59 14.05 -35.35
C PHE A 418 -5.02 13.80 -34.84
N SER A 419 -5.29 14.13 -33.61
CA SER A 419 -6.61 14.13 -32.96
C SER A 419 -6.94 15.58 -32.59
N LEU A 420 -8.10 16.09 -33.01
CA LEU A 420 -8.48 17.46 -32.69
C LEU A 420 -8.74 17.65 -31.20
N ASN A 421 -9.44 16.70 -30.55
CA ASN A 421 -9.66 16.75 -29.11
C ASN A 421 -8.35 16.58 -28.34
N GLY A 422 -7.49 15.63 -28.76
CA GLY A 422 -6.20 15.39 -28.12
C GLY A 422 -5.24 16.57 -28.21
N PHE A 423 -5.24 17.30 -29.33
CA PHE A 423 -4.38 18.44 -29.53
C PHE A 423 -4.86 19.71 -28.82
N THR A 424 -6.17 19.98 -28.84
CA THR A 424 -6.73 21.19 -28.24
C THR A 424 -6.90 21.13 -26.74
N GLY A 425 -7.02 19.91 -26.18
CA GLY A 425 -7.36 19.73 -24.78
C GLY A 425 -8.75 20.28 -24.41
N PRO A 426 -8.97 20.62 -23.13
CA PRO A 426 -10.25 21.15 -22.65
C PRO A 426 -10.65 22.47 -23.34
N ARG A 427 -11.95 22.58 -23.63
CA ARG A 427 -12.52 23.74 -24.34
C ARG A 427 -13.60 24.45 -23.50
N GLY A 428 -13.28 24.71 -22.24
CA GLY A 428 -14.14 25.41 -21.28
C GLY A 428 -14.01 26.94 -21.28
N ILE A 429 -14.75 27.58 -20.38
CA ILE A 429 -14.73 29.04 -20.18
C ILE A 429 -13.34 29.51 -19.75
N GLU A 430 -12.64 28.75 -18.93
CA GLU A 430 -11.28 29.07 -18.46
C GLU A 430 -10.26 29.13 -19.59
N GLN A 431 -10.48 28.39 -20.69
CA GLN A 431 -9.66 28.41 -21.88
C GLN A 431 -10.09 29.51 -22.87
N GLY A 432 -11.12 30.30 -22.55
CA GLY A 432 -11.62 31.42 -23.35
C GLY A 432 -12.70 31.06 -24.36
N TYR A 433 -13.32 29.90 -24.27
CA TYR A 433 -14.47 29.52 -25.08
C TYR A 433 -15.77 30.07 -24.48
N VAL A 434 -16.74 30.37 -25.36
CA VAL A 434 -18.04 30.97 -24.98
C VAL A 434 -19.19 30.04 -25.33
N GLU A 435 -20.35 30.30 -24.72
CA GLU A 435 -21.58 29.59 -25.08
C GLU A 435 -22.04 29.96 -26.49
N SER A 436 -22.37 28.95 -27.28
CA SER A 436 -22.89 29.12 -28.63
C SER A 436 -23.69 27.92 -29.10
N GLY A 437 -24.26 27.97 -30.31
CA GLY A 437 -25.13 26.95 -30.86
C GLY A 437 -24.45 25.58 -31.02
N ILE A 438 -25.16 24.55 -30.56
CA ILE A 438 -24.83 23.12 -30.75
C ILE A 438 -26.04 22.36 -31.30
N ILE A 439 -25.84 21.12 -31.67
CA ILE A 439 -26.89 20.13 -31.91
C ILE A 439 -26.89 19.17 -30.70
N ASP A 440 -27.97 19.11 -29.97
CA ASP A 440 -28.17 18.19 -28.85
C ASP A 440 -29.36 17.28 -29.12
N HIS A 441 -29.12 15.96 -29.12
CA HIS A 441 -30.15 14.94 -29.41
C HIS A 441 -31.00 15.28 -30.67
N GLY A 442 -30.35 15.72 -31.74
CA GLY A 442 -31.01 16.07 -33.01
C GLY A 442 -31.80 17.39 -32.98
N ARG A 443 -31.61 18.26 -31.98
CA ARG A 443 -32.26 19.57 -31.83
C ARG A 443 -31.25 20.70 -31.68
N PRO A 444 -31.56 21.92 -32.12
CA PRO A 444 -30.75 23.08 -31.79
C PRO A 444 -30.73 23.33 -30.28
N ALA A 445 -29.52 23.51 -29.71
CA ALA A 445 -29.27 23.82 -28.30
C ALA A 445 -28.08 24.79 -28.18
N LYS A 446 -27.66 25.10 -26.94
CA LYS A 446 -26.48 25.94 -26.69
C LYS A 446 -25.56 25.27 -25.66
N ALA A 447 -24.26 25.40 -25.86
CA ALA A 447 -23.24 24.99 -24.88
C ALA A 447 -21.94 25.77 -25.10
N VAL A 448 -21.08 25.73 -24.08
CA VAL A 448 -19.72 26.29 -24.21
C VAL A 448 -18.94 25.51 -25.27
N GLY A 449 -18.22 26.21 -26.14
CA GLY A 449 -17.52 25.61 -27.29
C GLY A 449 -18.42 25.33 -28.50
N GLY A 450 -19.68 25.75 -28.49
CA GLY A 450 -20.55 25.63 -29.68
C GLY A 450 -19.94 26.24 -30.93
N GLY A 451 -20.20 25.64 -32.10
CA GLY A 451 -19.69 26.04 -33.39
C GLY A 451 -18.34 25.46 -33.80
N ILE A 452 -17.59 24.79 -32.88
CA ILE A 452 -16.25 24.22 -33.19
C ILE A 452 -16.34 23.13 -34.28
N SER A 453 -17.47 22.45 -34.42
CA SER A 453 -17.70 21.49 -35.52
C SER A 453 -17.54 22.11 -36.90
N GLN A 454 -17.70 23.44 -37.04
CA GLN A 454 -17.39 24.11 -38.28
C GLN A 454 -15.88 24.14 -38.57
N PHE A 455 -15.04 24.40 -37.56
CA PHE A 455 -13.61 24.24 -37.68
C PHE A 455 -13.23 22.79 -38.01
N ALA A 456 -13.82 21.82 -37.32
CA ALA A 456 -13.60 20.41 -37.61
C ALA A 456 -13.95 20.04 -39.03
N THR A 457 -15.10 20.53 -39.56
CA THR A 457 -15.50 20.35 -40.96
C THR A 457 -14.49 20.98 -41.91
N THR A 458 -13.95 22.16 -41.59
CA THR A 458 -12.95 22.83 -42.43
C THR A 458 -11.64 22.05 -42.45
N LEU A 459 -11.16 21.62 -41.27
CA LEU A 459 -9.95 20.78 -41.14
C LEU A 459 -10.13 19.44 -41.87
N TYR A 460 -11.27 18.77 -41.66
CA TYR A 460 -11.58 17.52 -42.34
C TYR A 460 -11.49 17.67 -43.88
N ASN A 461 -12.10 18.70 -44.44
CA ASN A 461 -12.04 18.94 -45.89
C ASN A 461 -10.62 19.26 -46.37
N ALA A 462 -9.85 20.06 -45.62
CA ALA A 462 -8.46 20.31 -45.97
C ALA A 462 -7.63 19.05 -45.99
N THR A 463 -7.76 18.17 -44.97
CA THR A 463 -7.07 16.88 -44.91
C THR A 463 -7.60 15.87 -45.93
N TYR A 464 -8.90 15.90 -46.22
CA TYR A 464 -9.52 15.14 -47.30
C TYR A 464 -8.88 15.45 -48.65
N PHE A 465 -8.76 16.71 -49.03
CA PHE A 465 -8.14 17.13 -50.31
C PHE A 465 -6.61 17.01 -50.30
N ALA A 466 -5.98 17.01 -49.13
CA ALA A 466 -4.55 16.66 -48.98
C ALA A 466 -4.25 15.16 -49.21
N GLY A 467 -5.26 14.30 -49.32
CA GLY A 467 -5.09 12.87 -49.51
C GLY A 467 -4.71 12.10 -48.22
N LEU A 468 -4.83 12.75 -47.07
CA LEU A 468 -4.49 12.10 -45.76
C LEU A 468 -5.49 11.04 -45.39
N GLU A 469 -5.06 10.08 -44.57
CA GLU A 469 -5.91 8.96 -44.10
C GLU A 469 -6.91 9.45 -43.06
N ASP A 470 -8.20 9.22 -43.31
CA ASP A 470 -9.28 9.47 -42.39
C ASP A 470 -9.32 8.32 -41.32
N VAL A 471 -8.97 8.64 -40.08
CA VAL A 471 -8.97 7.68 -38.96
C VAL A 471 -10.34 7.64 -38.30
N THR A 472 -10.90 8.79 -38.00
CA THR A 472 -12.26 8.91 -37.46
C THR A 472 -12.82 10.31 -37.71
N HIS A 473 -14.06 10.35 -38.18
CA HIS A 473 -14.91 11.52 -38.13
C HIS A 473 -16.37 11.09 -38.04
N THR A 474 -17.24 11.98 -37.61
CA THR A 474 -18.67 11.74 -37.46
C THR A 474 -19.43 12.87 -38.15
N GLU A 475 -20.39 12.56 -39.00
CA GLU A 475 -21.28 13.52 -39.64
C GLU A 475 -22.26 14.10 -38.63
N HIS A 476 -22.87 15.26 -38.96
CA HIS A 476 -24.00 15.78 -38.21
C HIS A 476 -25.23 14.90 -38.41
N SER A 477 -26.08 14.80 -37.40
CA SER A 477 -27.32 14.04 -37.48
C SER A 477 -28.27 14.60 -38.54
N TYR A 478 -28.24 15.90 -38.82
CA TYR A 478 -28.98 16.53 -39.88
C TYR A 478 -28.08 17.45 -40.73
N TYR A 479 -28.51 17.68 -41.98
CA TYR A 479 -27.75 18.47 -42.94
C TYR A 479 -27.71 19.96 -42.56
N ILE A 480 -26.51 20.51 -42.57
CA ILE A 480 -26.23 21.92 -42.37
C ILE A 480 -25.79 22.52 -43.73
N SER A 481 -26.62 23.36 -44.32
CA SER A 481 -26.48 23.84 -45.73
C SER A 481 -25.18 24.58 -46.05
N ARG A 482 -24.45 25.05 -45.04
CA ARG A 482 -23.12 25.68 -45.24
C ARG A 482 -21.98 24.69 -45.34
N TYR A 483 -22.24 23.38 -45.16
CA TYR A 483 -21.25 22.31 -45.32
C TYR A 483 -21.49 21.50 -46.58
N PRO A 484 -20.43 20.92 -47.17
CA PRO A 484 -20.57 20.03 -48.29
C PRO A 484 -21.22 18.69 -47.83
N GLU A 485 -22.17 18.20 -48.62
CA GLU A 485 -22.87 16.93 -48.33
C GLU A 485 -21.90 15.77 -48.21
N ALA A 486 -22.10 14.95 -47.18
CA ALA A 486 -21.28 13.76 -46.82
C ALA A 486 -19.76 14.04 -46.69
N ARG A 487 -19.38 15.31 -46.41
CA ARG A 487 -18.01 15.73 -46.08
C ARG A 487 -17.95 16.75 -44.96
N GLU A 488 -18.59 16.46 -43.88
CA GLU A 488 -18.61 17.28 -42.67
C GLU A 488 -18.10 16.47 -41.45
N ALA A 489 -17.70 17.16 -40.41
CA ALA A 489 -17.24 16.53 -39.18
C ALA A 489 -17.80 17.25 -37.96
N THR A 490 -18.43 16.50 -37.08
CA THR A 490 -18.83 16.91 -35.74
C THR A 490 -17.73 16.60 -34.73
N VAL A 491 -17.55 17.46 -33.75
CA VAL A 491 -16.70 17.19 -32.58
C VAL A 491 -17.41 17.55 -31.29
N PHE A 492 -17.18 16.75 -30.30
CA PHE A 492 -17.65 17.00 -28.94
C PHE A 492 -16.57 16.51 -27.96
N GLU A 493 -16.16 17.36 -27.03
CA GLU A 493 -15.08 17.05 -26.09
C GLU A 493 -15.40 15.77 -25.29
N GLY A 494 -14.44 14.85 -25.27
CA GLY A 494 -14.55 13.58 -24.56
C GLY A 494 -15.47 12.52 -25.20
N ALA A 495 -16.18 12.83 -26.30
CA ALA A 495 -17.15 11.91 -26.91
C ALA A 495 -17.00 11.72 -28.42
N ILE A 496 -16.83 12.79 -29.19
CA ILE A 496 -16.76 12.74 -30.65
C ILE A 496 -15.51 13.47 -31.11
N ASP A 497 -14.63 12.80 -31.83
CA ASP A 497 -13.37 13.35 -32.32
C ASP A 497 -13.28 13.41 -33.85
N LEU A 498 -12.39 14.26 -34.33
CA LEU A 498 -11.86 14.23 -35.67
C LEU A 498 -10.39 13.83 -35.59
N ALA A 499 -10.04 12.71 -36.20
CA ALA A 499 -8.66 12.29 -36.29
C ALA A 499 -8.30 11.84 -37.72
N PHE A 500 -7.09 12.23 -38.15
CA PHE A 500 -6.52 11.80 -39.42
C PHE A 500 -5.06 11.39 -39.22
N ARG A 501 -4.54 10.53 -40.08
CA ARG A 501 -3.13 10.11 -40.08
C ARG A 501 -2.39 10.68 -41.28
N ASN A 502 -1.18 11.15 -41.05
CA ASN A 502 -0.28 11.50 -42.12
C ASN A 502 0.35 10.20 -42.68
N ASN A 503 -0.28 9.68 -43.72
CA ASN A 503 0.14 8.48 -44.45
C ASN A 503 1.15 8.78 -45.58
N THR A 504 1.71 10.00 -45.62
CA THR A 504 2.71 10.42 -46.61
C THR A 504 4.14 10.18 -46.11
N GLN A 505 5.12 10.32 -46.99
CA GLN A 505 6.56 10.22 -46.64
C GLN A 505 7.11 11.53 -46.06
N ASN A 506 6.35 12.63 -46.15
CA ASN A 506 6.76 13.94 -45.67
C ASN A 506 5.91 14.38 -44.49
N GLY A 507 6.42 15.28 -43.68
CA GLY A 507 5.62 15.96 -42.64
C GLY A 507 4.56 16.87 -43.26
N ILE A 508 3.55 17.19 -42.49
CA ILE A 508 2.59 18.26 -42.79
C ILE A 508 2.57 19.29 -41.67
N TYR A 509 2.26 20.52 -42.06
CA TYR A 509 2.04 21.64 -41.16
C TYR A 509 0.62 22.15 -41.39
N ILE A 510 -0.11 22.40 -40.32
CA ILE A 510 -1.47 22.92 -40.36
C ILE A 510 -1.42 24.44 -40.14
N GLU A 511 -1.79 25.21 -41.15
CA GLU A 511 -2.04 26.63 -41.01
C GLU A 511 -3.55 26.84 -40.87
N ALA A 512 -3.97 27.42 -39.76
CA ALA A 512 -5.38 27.68 -39.47
C ALA A 512 -5.58 29.19 -39.27
N ILE A 513 -6.42 29.80 -40.12
CA ILE A 513 -6.65 31.25 -40.16
C ILE A 513 -8.13 31.50 -39.89
N GLY A 514 -8.46 32.07 -38.74
CA GLY A 514 -9.83 32.48 -38.39
C GLY A 514 -10.05 33.97 -38.56
N SER A 515 -11.06 34.37 -39.33
CA SER A 515 -11.51 35.76 -39.49
C SER A 515 -12.82 36.03 -38.70
N SER A 516 -13.42 37.17 -38.89
CA SER A 516 -14.75 37.49 -38.33
C SER A 516 -15.89 36.78 -39.06
N SER A 517 -15.68 36.30 -40.30
CA SER A 517 -16.72 35.74 -41.17
C SER A 517 -16.46 34.31 -41.65
N ASP A 518 -15.20 33.89 -41.61
CA ASP A 518 -14.75 32.60 -42.17
C ASP A 518 -13.57 32.00 -41.39
N VAL A 519 -13.31 30.74 -41.65
CA VAL A 519 -12.12 30.02 -41.19
C VAL A 519 -11.55 29.23 -42.35
N THR A 520 -10.23 29.38 -42.56
CA THR A 520 -9.47 28.69 -43.60
C THR A 520 -8.44 27.77 -42.94
N VAL A 521 -8.35 26.54 -43.41
CA VAL A 521 -7.28 25.61 -43.08
C VAL A 521 -6.49 25.29 -44.34
N ARG A 522 -5.16 25.45 -44.24
CA ARG A 522 -4.19 25.04 -45.26
C ARG A 522 -3.35 23.91 -44.71
N ILE A 523 -3.20 22.87 -45.50
CA ILE A 523 -2.25 21.81 -45.24
C ILE A 523 -1.00 22.06 -46.08
N TRP A 524 0.10 22.35 -45.41
CA TRP A 524 1.41 22.49 -46.03
C TRP A 524 2.15 21.14 -46.00
N GLY A 525 2.84 20.81 -47.07
CA GLY A 525 3.57 19.57 -47.20
C GLY A 525 4.35 19.49 -48.50
N THR A 526 4.49 18.28 -49.03
CA THR A 526 4.95 18.01 -50.41
C THR A 526 3.81 17.27 -51.13
N LYS A 527 3.37 17.82 -52.24
CA LYS A 527 2.24 17.27 -52.98
C LYS A 527 2.60 15.91 -53.61
N ALA A 528 1.90 14.86 -53.21
CA ALA A 528 2.10 13.51 -53.70
C ALA A 528 0.86 12.98 -54.47
N VAL A 529 -0.32 13.54 -54.18
CA VAL A 529 -1.58 13.08 -54.76
C VAL A 529 -2.49 14.23 -55.16
N ASP A 530 -3.41 13.93 -56.08
CA ASP A 530 -4.55 14.80 -56.42
C ASP A 530 -5.84 14.09 -55.94
N VAL A 531 -6.77 14.86 -55.41
CA VAL A 531 -8.01 14.33 -54.83
C VAL A 531 -9.22 14.96 -55.52
N GLN A 532 -10.09 14.10 -56.03
CA GLN A 532 -11.39 14.46 -56.57
C GLN A 532 -12.51 14.01 -55.62
N SER A 533 -13.51 14.87 -55.46
CA SER A 533 -14.73 14.57 -54.72
C SER A 533 -15.94 14.56 -55.65
N VAL A 534 -16.70 13.49 -55.64
CA VAL A 534 -17.92 13.35 -56.43
C VAL A 534 -19.10 13.11 -55.49
N THR A 535 -20.01 14.10 -55.42
CA THR A 535 -21.23 13.99 -54.60
C THR A 535 -22.32 13.32 -55.42
N GLY A 536 -23.01 12.35 -54.80
CA GLY A 536 -24.15 11.65 -55.41
C GLY A 536 -25.46 12.42 -55.22
N ASP A 537 -26.47 12.00 -55.94
CA ASP A 537 -27.81 12.58 -55.82
C ASP A 537 -28.45 12.33 -54.46
N ARG A 538 -29.34 13.21 -54.03
CA ARG A 538 -30.18 12.98 -52.83
C ARG A 538 -31.29 12.01 -53.14
N TYR A 539 -31.61 11.14 -52.20
CA TYR A 539 -32.71 10.18 -52.27
C TYR A 539 -33.25 9.87 -50.88
N ALA A 540 -34.35 9.14 -50.78
CA ALA A 540 -35.00 8.69 -49.54
C ALA A 540 -35.34 9.91 -48.60
N ASP A 541 -35.97 10.91 -49.15
CA ASP A 541 -36.40 12.08 -48.39
C ASP A 541 -37.35 11.69 -47.24
N THR A 542 -37.17 12.33 -46.06
CA THR A 542 -37.97 12.12 -44.85
C THR A 542 -38.53 13.47 -44.37
N ALA A 543 -39.82 13.49 -44.03
CA ALA A 543 -40.50 14.71 -43.55
C ALA A 543 -40.12 14.99 -42.08
N PRO A 544 -40.07 16.29 -41.69
CA PRO A 544 -39.80 16.66 -40.30
C PRO A 544 -41.04 16.49 -39.42
N ASP A 545 -40.81 15.99 -38.20
CA ASP A 545 -41.81 15.97 -37.15
C ASP A 545 -41.97 17.35 -36.48
N THR A 546 -43.17 17.61 -35.88
CA THR A 546 -43.41 18.81 -35.08
C THR A 546 -43.29 18.48 -33.59
N ILE A 547 -42.45 19.23 -32.89
CA ILE A 547 -42.24 19.18 -31.46
C ILE A 547 -42.70 20.49 -30.83
N THR A 548 -43.48 20.41 -29.76
CA THR A 548 -43.92 21.56 -28.97
C THR A 548 -43.21 21.54 -27.62
N LEU A 549 -42.49 22.60 -27.27
CA LEU A 549 -41.76 22.75 -26.02
C LEU A 549 -42.28 23.96 -25.24
N PRO A 550 -42.21 23.96 -23.89
CA PRO A 550 -42.48 25.16 -23.11
C PRO A 550 -41.61 26.33 -23.51
N GLU A 551 -42.14 27.54 -23.51
CA GLU A 551 -41.38 28.75 -23.74
C GLU A 551 -40.34 28.94 -22.62
N GLY A 552 -39.06 29.09 -22.96
CA GLY A 552 -37.95 29.24 -22.02
C GLY A 552 -36.59 29.08 -22.65
N GLY A 553 -35.51 29.16 -21.84
CA GLY A 553 -34.13 29.18 -22.32
C GLY A 553 -33.68 27.93 -23.11
N ASP A 554 -34.38 26.81 -22.93
CA ASP A 554 -34.08 25.51 -23.58
C ASP A 554 -34.88 25.32 -24.89
N CYS A 555 -35.81 26.23 -25.22
CA CYS A 555 -36.55 26.16 -26.47
C CYS A 555 -35.92 27.02 -27.55
N VAL A 556 -35.38 26.40 -28.58
CA VAL A 556 -34.92 27.05 -29.79
C VAL A 556 -35.88 26.72 -30.93
N ALA A 557 -36.69 27.70 -31.36
CA ALA A 557 -37.64 27.52 -32.42
C ALA A 557 -36.95 27.13 -33.75
N SER A 558 -37.56 26.18 -34.49
CA SER A 558 -37.06 25.72 -35.80
C SER A 558 -38.20 25.60 -36.79
N ARG A 559 -37.94 25.98 -38.04
CA ARG A 559 -38.90 25.79 -39.16
C ARG A 559 -38.90 24.35 -39.70
N GLY A 560 -37.94 23.53 -39.23
CA GLY A 560 -37.72 22.19 -39.75
C GLY A 560 -37.09 22.18 -41.17
N ALA A 561 -36.54 21.04 -41.52
CA ALA A 561 -36.07 20.73 -42.86
C ALA A 561 -36.19 19.22 -43.11
N PRO A 562 -36.45 18.78 -44.35
CA PRO A 562 -36.48 17.35 -44.66
C PRO A 562 -35.10 16.70 -44.47
N GLY A 563 -35.08 15.48 -44.00
CA GLY A 563 -33.92 14.59 -44.05
C GLY A 563 -33.80 13.93 -45.42
N PHE A 564 -32.62 13.42 -45.74
CA PHE A 564 -32.35 12.73 -47.00
C PHE A 564 -31.10 11.86 -46.88
N THR A 565 -30.89 11.00 -47.85
CA THR A 565 -29.64 10.22 -47.96
C THR A 565 -28.87 10.72 -49.19
N THR A 566 -27.57 10.80 -49.06
CA THR A 566 -26.66 11.15 -50.17
C THR A 566 -25.34 10.39 -50.03
N SER A 567 -24.44 10.54 -50.99
CA SER A 567 -23.12 9.93 -50.91
C SER A 567 -22.04 10.87 -51.42
N ASN A 568 -20.81 10.60 -50.98
CA ASN A 568 -19.64 11.24 -51.54
C ASN A 568 -18.58 10.21 -51.89
N THR A 569 -18.04 10.27 -53.09
CA THR A 569 -16.95 9.41 -53.53
C THR A 569 -15.65 10.21 -53.58
N ARG A 570 -14.68 9.76 -52.78
CA ARG A 570 -13.31 10.27 -52.79
C ARG A 570 -12.47 9.46 -53.73
N ILE A 571 -11.84 10.10 -54.72
CA ILE A 571 -10.93 9.45 -55.66
C ILE A 571 -9.57 10.11 -55.50
N ILE A 572 -8.54 9.32 -55.22
CA ILE A 572 -7.17 9.79 -55.07
C ILE A 572 -6.33 9.24 -56.21
N THR A 573 -5.62 10.10 -56.90
CA THR A 573 -4.67 9.73 -57.96
C THR A 573 -3.25 10.20 -57.60
N ASP A 574 -2.28 9.41 -58.00
CA ASP A 574 -0.86 9.78 -57.86
C ASP A 574 -0.59 11.06 -58.68
N HIS A 575 0.02 12.07 -58.08
CA HIS A 575 0.21 13.37 -58.68
C HIS A 575 1.10 13.33 -59.94
N ILE A 576 2.06 12.40 -59.99
CA ILE A 576 3.05 12.33 -61.10
C ILE A 576 2.51 11.47 -62.25
N THR A 577 1.95 10.30 -61.91
CA THR A 577 1.52 9.30 -62.92
C THR A 577 0.06 9.44 -63.32
N GLY A 578 -0.76 10.13 -62.56
CA GLY A 578 -2.20 10.25 -62.72
C GLY A 578 -2.96 8.90 -62.45
N ALA A 579 -2.27 7.88 -61.98
CA ALA A 579 -2.88 6.57 -61.66
C ALA A 579 -3.78 6.69 -60.41
N GLU A 580 -4.97 6.09 -60.46
CA GLU A 580 -5.85 5.99 -59.31
C GLU A 580 -5.23 5.06 -58.26
N VAL A 581 -5.03 5.59 -57.03
CA VAL A 581 -4.45 4.85 -55.92
C VAL A 581 -5.46 4.53 -54.82
N TYR A 582 -6.61 5.25 -54.82
CA TYR A 582 -7.65 5.02 -53.82
C TYR A 582 -9.01 5.51 -54.35
N ARG A 583 -10.06 4.75 -54.06
CA ARG A 583 -11.45 5.13 -54.25
C ARG A 583 -12.31 4.61 -53.13
N HIS A 584 -13.10 5.48 -52.54
CA HIS A 584 -14.05 5.10 -51.50
C HIS A 584 -15.32 5.95 -51.60
N THR A 585 -16.47 5.29 -51.47
CA THR A 585 -17.76 5.98 -51.42
C THR A 585 -18.35 5.87 -50.04
N ARG A 586 -18.62 7.00 -49.42
CA ARG A 586 -19.32 7.09 -48.14
C ARG A 586 -20.76 7.50 -48.39
N THR A 587 -21.70 6.81 -47.78
CA THR A 587 -23.14 7.13 -47.81
C THR A 587 -23.54 7.67 -46.45
N VAL A 588 -24.21 8.83 -46.46
CA VAL A 588 -24.66 9.51 -45.24
C VAL A 588 -26.16 9.70 -45.31
N LYS A 589 -26.82 9.36 -44.23
CA LYS A 589 -28.24 9.61 -44.01
C LYS A 589 -28.38 10.76 -43.03
N TYR A 590 -29.01 11.82 -43.47
CA TYR A 590 -29.37 12.94 -42.64
C TYR A 590 -30.80 12.79 -42.12
N ASP A 591 -30.99 12.92 -40.83
CA ASP A 591 -32.32 12.94 -40.20
C ASP A 591 -33.00 14.30 -40.51
N PRO A 592 -34.34 14.34 -40.52
CA PRO A 592 -35.04 15.61 -40.68
C PRO A 592 -34.84 16.51 -39.45
N VAL A 593 -34.63 17.82 -39.70
CA VAL A 593 -34.63 18.80 -38.62
C VAL A 593 -36.07 18.98 -38.11
N PRO A 594 -36.38 18.75 -36.83
CA PRO A 594 -37.76 18.92 -36.35
C PRO A 594 -38.25 20.37 -36.44
N ILE A 595 -39.55 20.53 -36.68
CA ILE A 595 -40.22 21.80 -36.52
C ILE A 595 -40.45 22.01 -35.02
N VAL A 596 -39.75 23.00 -34.42
CA VAL A 596 -39.84 23.26 -32.98
C VAL A 596 -40.70 24.51 -32.76
N LYS A 597 -41.78 24.37 -31.98
CA LYS A 597 -42.67 25.47 -31.55
C LYS A 597 -42.48 25.69 -30.06
N CYS A 598 -42.12 26.89 -29.66
CA CYS A 598 -42.07 27.33 -28.26
C CYS A 598 -43.45 27.89 -27.88
N VAL A 599 -44.14 27.38 -26.90
CA VAL A 599 -45.49 27.76 -26.43
C VAL A 599 -45.58 27.85 -24.91
#